data_fb44668df5fa0393b75a83758672f240
#
_entry.id   fb44668df5fa0393b75a83758672f240
#
_cell.length_a   1.000
_cell.length_b   1.000
_cell.length_c   1.000
_cell.angle_alpha   90.00
_cell.angle_beta   90.00
_cell.angle_gamma   90.00
#
_symmetry.space_group_name_H-M   'P 1'
#
loop_
_entity.id
_entity.type
_entity.pdbx_description
1 polymer ?
#
loop_
_entity_poly.entity_id
_entity_poly.type
_entity_poly.pdbx_seq_one_letter_code
_entity_poly.pdbx_strand_id
1 'polypeptide(L)'
;MLLDDLGKEKLVQLLWPLAAFCGVEVLTYCMMSNHFHLLVRIPPPTELSEDALLEKLTSFYGPQGIWTVLAQEGLKKTGKIDPLIRASVEARQGDVSAFMKEFKQSFSRWYNERNERFGTLWAERFTSLLVEDSPTSVQTLAAYIDLNPVRAGLVSDPKDYRHCGYAAALVGDTRIQQGLMSFLEPEDWPQAAAAYRCLLFVTAGSANASDKQVLDPDTIRAELARGGELGGGQVLRLRIRHFSDGVVLGSREFVDQQFMRFRDRFSPKRKDGARPIRGVPLPGISVLRDLRADAIG
;
A
#
# COMPACT_ATOMS: atom_id res chain seq x y z
N MET A 1 9.98 2.75 18.92
CA MET A 1 9.22 1.50 19.18
C MET A 1 9.67 0.46 18.19
N LEU A 2 9.89 -0.77 18.64
CA LEU A 2 10.13 -1.91 17.76
C LEU A 2 8.92 -2.86 17.87
N LEU A 3 8.32 -3.17 16.73
CA LEU A 3 7.21 -4.13 16.65
C LEU A 3 7.76 -5.56 16.70
N ASP A 4 7.29 -6.34 17.65
CA ASP A 4 7.46 -7.78 17.66
C ASP A 4 6.53 -8.44 16.61
N ASP A 5 6.65 -9.74 16.44
CA ASP A 5 5.85 -10.47 15.47
C ASP A 5 4.35 -10.37 15.76
N LEU A 6 3.95 -10.40 17.05
CA LEU A 6 2.56 -10.25 17.44
C LEU A 6 2.01 -8.85 17.09
N GLY A 7 2.83 -7.79 17.23
CA GLY A 7 2.47 -6.45 16.80
C GLY A 7 2.27 -6.35 15.29
N LYS A 8 3.14 -6.98 14.50
CA LYS A 8 3.01 -7.03 13.04
C LYS A 8 1.77 -7.82 12.59
N GLU A 9 1.51 -8.96 13.25
CA GLU A 9 0.29 -9.74 13.02
C GLU A 9 -0.97 -8.92 13.33
N LYS A 10 -0.95 -8.18 14.43
CA LYS A 10 -2.08 -7.31 14.80
C LYS A 10 -2.34 -6.22 13.77
N LEU A 11 -1.29 -5.62 13.20
CA LEU A 11 -1.45 -4.69 12.09
C LEU A 11 -2.12 -5.34 10.89
N VAL A 12 -1.68 -6.54 10.48
CA VAL A 12 -2.32 -7.28 9.37
C VAL A 12 -3.77 -7.62 9.69
N GLN A 13 -4.09 -8.04 10.92
CA GLN A 13 -5.47 -8.31 11.35
C GLN A 13 -6.38 -7.08 11.28
N LEU A 14 -5.87 -5.90 11.63
CA LEU A 14 -6.63 -4.64 11.59
C LEU A 14 -6.80 -4.10 10.17
N LEU A 15 -5.86 -4.42 9.27
CA LEU A 15 -5.82 -3.89 7.91
C LEU A 15 -7.10 -4.20 7.12
N TRP A 16 -7.50 -5.46 7.10
CA TRP A 16 -8.54 -5.95 6.22
C TRP A 16 -9.95 -5.44 6.56
N PRO A 17 -10.44 -5.53 7.81
CA PRO A 17 -11.76 -5.00 8.14
C PRO A 17 -11.84 -3.48 7.93
N LEU A 18 -10.77 -2.76 8.21
CA LEU A 18 -10.72 -1.32 8.00
C LEU A 18 -10.69 -0.95 6.51
N ALA A 19 -9.92 -1.66 5.71
CA ALA A 19 -9.86 -1.45 4.27
C ALA A 19 -11.25 -1.69 3.63
N ALA A 20 -11.90 -2.81 3.96
CA ALA A 20 -13.25 -3.12 3.49
C ALA A 20 -14.27 -2.07 3.95
N PHE A 21 -14.21 -1.63 5.20
CA PHE A 21 -15.11 -0.62 5.74
C PHE A 21 -14.94 0.74 5.03
N CYS A 22 -13.71 1.16 4.80
CA CYS A 22 -13.40 2.44 4.14
C CYS A 22 -13.44 2.38 2.60
N GLY A 23 -13.73 1.24 2.00
CA GLY A 23 -13.74 1.09 0.53
C GLY A 23 -12.34 1.30 -0.08
N VAL A 24 -11.31 0.79 0.60
CA VAL A 24 -9.91 0.86 0.17
C VAL A 24 -9.47 -0.53 -0.27
N GLU A 25 -8.91 -0.65 -1.46
CA GLU A 25 -8.32 -1.89 -1.96
C GLU A 25 -6.84 -1.96 -1.58
N VAL A 26 -6.44 -3.00 -0.86
CA VAL A 26 -5.03 -3.23 -0.52
C VAL A 26 -4.40 -4.12 -1.57
N LEU A 27 -3.43 -3.59 -2.30
CA LEU A 27 -2.73 -4.32 -3.37
C LEU A 27 -1.56 -5.14 -2.82
N THR A 28 -0.77 -4.55 -1.94
CA THR A 28 0.27 -5.23 -1.16
C THR A 28 0.64 -4.43 0.09
N TYR A 29 1.38 -5.04 1.00
CA TYR A 29 1.85 -4.41 2.22
C TYR A 29 3.18 -5.00 2.70
N CYS A 30 3.86 -4.26 3.58
CA CYS A 30 5.00 -4.79 4.34
C CYS A 30 5.02 -4.17 5.74
N MET A 31 4.92 -5.01 6.78
CA MET A 31 4.97 -4.61 8.18
C MET A 31 6.39 -4.82 8.71
N MET A 32 7.15 -3.73 8.81
CA MET A 32 8.52 -3.74 9.33
C MET A 32 8.55 -3.56 10.85
N SER A 33 9.73 -3.67 11.47
CA SER A 33 9.84 -3.58 12.93
C SER A 33 9.55 -2.19 13.51
N ASN A 34 9.69 -1.11 12.75
CA ASN A 34 9.51 0.27 13.22
C ASN A 34 8.63 1.13 12.30
N HIS A 35 8.20 0.62 11.17
CA HIS A 35 7.32 1.26 10.21
C HIS A 35 6.56 0.22 9.38
N PHE A 36 5.67 0.67 8.55
CA PHE A 36 4.98 -0.18 7.58
C PHE A 36 4.79 0.55 6.25
N HIS A 37 4.60 -0.23 5.20
CA HIS A 37 4.24 0.23 3.87
C HIS A 37 2.93 -0.42 3.44
N LEU A 38 2.07 0.37 2.80
CA LEU A 38 0.82 -0.10 2.18
C LEU A 38 0.77 0.45 0.76
N LEU A 39 0.46 -0.38 -0.20
CA LEU A 39 0.03 0.03 -1.52
C LEU A 39 -1.47 -0.19 -1.60
N VAL A 40 -2.19 0.91 -1.79
CA VAL A 40 -3.66 0.88 -1.83
C VAL A 40 -4.17 1.55 -3.09
N ARG A 41 -5.30 1.06 -3.61
CA ARG A 41 -6.07 1.69 -4.66
C ARG A 41 -7.38 2.20 -4.07
N ILE A 42 -7.78 3.38 -4.48
CA ILE A 42 -9.08 3.95 -4.14
C ILE A 42 -9.97 3.81 -5.37
N PRO A 43 -10.93 2.88 -5.36
CA PRO A 43 -11.86 2.75 -6.46
C PRO A 43 -12.74 4.01 -6.57
N PRO A 44 -13.31 4.28 -7.75
CA PRO A 44 -14.27 5.33 -7.90
C PRO A 44 -15.41 5.21 -6.88
N PRO A 45 -15.91 6.32 -6.33
CA PRO A 45 -17.00 6.29 -5.37
C PRO A 45 -18.25 5.67 -6.01
N THR A 46 -18.86 4.71 -5.31
CA THR A 46 -20.13 4.09 -5.69
C THR A 46 -21.17 4.39 -4.62
N GLU A 47 -22.42 4.59 -5.05
CA GLU A 47 -23.53 4.74 -4.12
C GLU A 47 -23.74 3.42 -3.37
N LEU A 48 -23.81 3.48 -2.04
CA LEU A 48 -24.04 2.32 -1.21
C LEU A 48 -25.53 2.03 -1.07
N SER A 49 -25.97 0.85 -1.48
CA SER A 49 -27.30 0.35 -1.16
C SER A 49 -27.46 0.16 0.35
N GLU A 50 -28.70 0.04 0.83
CA GLU A 50 -29.00 -0.22 2.25
C GLU A 50 -28.33 -1.53 2.72
N ASP A 51 -28.38 -2.58 1.87
CA ASP A 51 -27.76 -3.88 2.18
C ASP A 51 -26.25 -3.80 2.24
N ALA A 52 -25.60 -3.13 1.30
CA ALA A 52 -24.15 -2.94 1.30
C ALA A 52 -23.70 -2.11 2.51
N LEU A 53 -24.48 -1.12 2.93
CA LEU A 53 -24.20 -0.33 4.11
C LEU A 53 -24.32 -1.17 5.39
N LEU A 54 -25.37 -1.99 5.50
CA LEU A 54 -25.55 -2.89 6.64
C LEU A 54 -24.45 -3.95 6.69
N GLU A 55 -24.05 -4.51 5.54
CA GLU A 55 -22.95 -5.47 5.45
C GLU A 55 -21.63 -4.86 5.95
N LYS A 56 -21.30 -3.64 5.52
CA LYS A 56 -20.10 -2.92 6.01
C LYS A 56 -20.15 -2.72 7.53
N LEU A 57 -21.28 -2.26 8.06
CA LEU A 57 -21.45 -2.07 9.50
C LEU A 57 -21.30 -3.39 10.27
N THR A 58 -21.94 -4.45 9.77
CA THR A 58 -21.91 -5.78 10.39
C THR A 58 -20.51 -6.38 10.37
N SER A 59 -19.81 -6.27 9.24
CA SER A 59 -18.45 -6.80 9.10
C SER A 59 -17.44 -6.07 9.97
N PHE A 60 -17.64 -4.76 10.19
CA PHE A 60 -16.69 -3.94 10.93
C PHE A 60 -16.97 -3.91 12.44
N TYR A 61 -18.23 -3.67 12.82
CA TYR A 61 -18.63 -3.53 14.24
C TYR A 61 -19.18 -4.82 14.84
N GLY A 62 -19.37 -5.86 14.02
CA GLY A 62 -20.02 -7.10 14.41
C GLY A 62 -21.55 -7.00 14.41
N PRO A 63 -22.25 -8.16 14.46
CA PRO A 63 -23.72 -8.19 14.40
C PRO A 63 -24.40 -7.54 15.61
N GLN A 64 -23.72 -7.50 16.76
CA GLN A 64 -24.20 -6.87 18.00
C GLN A 64 -23.61 -5.47 18.22
N GLY A 65 -22.85 -4.96 17.28
CA GLY A 65 -22.31 -3.60 17.34
C GLY A 65 -23.44 -2.56 17.34
N ILE A 66 -23.33 -1.54 18.18
CA ILE A 66 -24.40 -0.52 18.33
C ILE A 66 -24.82 0.08 16.99
N TRP A 67 -23.89 0.41 16.11
CA TRP A 67 -24.18 0.95 14.79
C TRP A 67 -24.91 -0.04 13.88
N THR A 68 -24.57 -1.34 13.96
CA THR A 68 -25.24 -2.41 13.22
C THR A 68 -26.67 -2.59 13.71
N VAL A 69 -26.88 -2.62 15.02
CA VAL A 69 -28.21 -2.76 15.62
C VAL A 69 -29.12 -1.59 15.26
N LEU A 70 -28.62 -0.36 15.37
CA LEU A 70 -29.38 0.85 14.99
C LEU A 70 -29.73 0.85 13.49
N ALA A 71 -28.80 0.42 12.63
CA ALA A 71 -29.06 0.31 11.20
C ALA A 71 -30.15 -0.74 10.89
N GLN A 72 -30.09 -1.90 11.54
CA GLN A 72 -31.13 -2.95 11.41
C GLN A 72 -32.51 -2.48 11.88
N GLU A 73 -32.56 -1.73 12.99
CA GLU A 73 -33.81 -1.16 13.49
C GLU A 73 -34.40 -0.13 12.50
N GLY A 74 -33.56 0.73 11.93
CA GLY A 74 -33.97 1.69 10.91
C GLY A 74 -34.58 0.97 9.70
N LEU A 75 -33.89 -0.04 9.16
CA LEU A 75 -34.36 -0.87 8.05
C LEU A 75 -35.73 -1.54 8.36
N LYS A 76 -35.90 -2.10 9.57
CA LYS A 76 -37.17 -2.73 9.97
C LYS A 76 -38.32 -1.73 10.07
N LYS A 77 -38.07 -0.50 10.53
CA LYS A 77 -39.10 0.52 10.78
C LYS A 77 -39.48 1.31 9.51
N THR A 78 -38.51 1.65 8.69
CA THR A 78 -38.68 2.61 7.59
C THR A 78 -38.20 2.11 6.24
N GLY A 79 -37.56 0.95 6.18
CA GLY A 79 -36.86 0.44 5.00
C GLY A 79 -35.55 1.18 4.68
N LYS A 80 -35.08 2.04 5.58
CA LYS A 80 -33.86 2.85 5.39
C LYS A 80 -33.03 2.91 6.64
N ILE A 81 -31.71 2.95 6.47
CA ILE A 81 -30.76 3.23 7.55
C ILE A 81 -30.81 4.73 7.88
N ASP A 82 -30.67 5.04 9.16
CA ASP A 82 -30.64 6.42 9.65
C ASP A 82 -29.64 7.28 8.82
N PRO A 83 -30.05 8.47 8.32
CA PRO A 83 -29.21 9.32 7.50
C PRO A 83 -27.87 9.72 8.15
N LEU A 84 -27.80 9.85 9.49
CA LEU A 84 -26.55 10.16 10.20
C LEU A 84 -25.60 8.96 10.19
N ILE A 85 -26.13 7.75 10.35
CA ILE A 85 -25.33 6.51 10.22
C ILE A 85 -24.80 6.39 8.80
N ARG A 86 -25.66 6.55 7.79
CA ARG A 86 -25.28 6.54 6.39
C ARG A 86 -24.17 7.55 6.11
N ALA A 87 -24.37 8.81 6.42
CA ALA A 87 -23.40 9.88 6.21
C ALA A 87 -22.07 9.60 6.90
N SER A 88 -22.09 9.00 8.09
CA SER A 88 -20.86 8.64 8.83
C SER A 88 -20.05 7.56 8.14
N VAL A 89 -20.68 6.61 7.45
CA VAL A 89 -20.00 5.57 6.66
C VAL A 89 -19.52 6.12 5.33
N GLU A 90 -20.39 6.84 4.61
CA GLU A 90 -20.10 7.43 3.31
C GLU A 90 -18.93 8.42 3.37
N ALA A 91 -18.82 9.22 4.43
CA ALA A 91 -17.71 10.13 4.64
C ALA A 91 -16.34 9.43 4.79
N ARG A 92 -16.32 8.14 5.04
CA ARG A 92 -15.08 7.35 5.14
C ARG A 92 -14.75 6.59 3.85
N GLN A 93 -15.70 6.53 2.89
CA GLN A 93 -15.48 5.79 1.65
C GLN A 93 -14.43 6.49 0.79
N GLY A 94 -13.36 5.77 0.45
CA GLY A 94 -12.25 6.29 -0.33
C GLY A 94 -11.36 7.33 0.37
N ASP A 95 -11.61 7.61 1.66
CA ASP A 95 -10.80 8.57 2.42
C ASP A 95 -9.59 7.86 3.07
N VAL A 96 -8.42 8.00 2.42
CA VAL A 96 -7.14 7.46 2.92
C VAL A 96 -6.79 8.05 4.30
N SER A 97 -7.13 9.31 4.56
CA SER A 97 -6.81 9.95 5.85
C SER A 97 -7.64 9.36 6.98
N ALA A 98 -8.94 9.12 6.74
CA ALA A 98 -9.83 8.44 7.69
C ALA A 98 -9.37 7.00 7.91
N PHE A 99 -9.08 6.25 6.84
CA PHE A 99 -8.55 4.89 6.91
C PHE A 99 -7.27 4.82 7.75
N MET A 100 -6.27 5.64 7.46
CA MET A 100 -4.99 5.65 8.18
C MET A 100 -5.12 6.10 9.63
N LYS A 101 -6.02 7.05 9.91
CA LYS A 101 -6.34 7.49 11.28
C LYS A 101 -6.88 6.33 12.09
N GLU A 102 -7.93 5.66 11.62
CA GLU A 102 -8.55 4.52 12.30
C GLU A 102 -7.57 3.35 12.46
N PHE A 103 -6.78 3.07 11.44
CA PHE A 103 -5.75 2.02 11.46
C PHE A 103 -4.71 2.26 12.56
N LYS A 104 -4.11 3.46 12.57
CA LYS A 104 -3.10 3.83 13.56
C LYS A 104 -3.67 3.92 14.98
N GLN A 105 -4.88 4.46 15.13
CA GLN A 105 -5.54 4.58 16.45
C GLN A 105 -5.94 3.22 17.02
N SER A 106 -6.51 2.34 16.20
CA SER A 106 -6.90 0.98 16.63
C SER A 106 -5.68 0.17 17.07
N PHE A 107 -4.58 0.27 16.32
CA PHE A 107 -3.33 -0.36 16.73
C PHE A 107 -2.75 0.27 18.00
N SER A 108 -2.78 1.60 18.14
CA SER A 108 -2.26 2.28 19.34
C SER A 108 -3.01 1.87 20.59
N ARG A 109 -4.34 1.77 20.52
CA ARG A 109 -5.17 1.31 21.66
C ARG A 109 -4.77 -0.10 22.09
N TRP A 110 -4.75 -1.05 21.15
CA TRP A 110 -4.34 -2.42 21.41
C TRP A 110 -2.92 -2.52 21.97
N TYR A 111 -1.96 -1.79 21.38
CA TYR A 111 -0.58 -1.83 21.82
C TYR A 111 -0.38 -1.24 23.21
N ASN A 112 -1.03 -0.12 23.51
CA ASN A 112 -0.96 0.53 24.82
C ASN A 112 -1.60 -0.34 25.90
N GLU A 113 -2.75 -0.94 25.63
CA GLU A 113 -3.42 -1.87 26.53
C GLU A 113 -2.53 -3.09 26.85
N ARG A 114 -1.99 -3.71 25.81
CA ARG A 114 -1.09 -4.88 25.95
C ARG A 114 0.18 -4.58 26.75
N ASN A 115 0.74 -3.39 26.61
CA ASN A 115 2.02 -3.02 27.19
C ASN A 115 1.89 -2.08 28.40
N GLU A 116 0.69 -1.93 28.96
CA GLU A 116 0.38 -1.11 30.14
C GLU A 116 0.93 0.32 30.02
N ARG A 117 0.81 0.92 28.83
CA ARG A 117 1.33 2.25 28.54
C ARG A 117 0.25 3.21 28.09
N PHE A 118 0.55 4.51 28.17
CA PHE A 118 -0.33 5.60 27.77
C PHE A 118 0.37 6.53 26.76
N GLY A 119 -0.44 7.32 26.08
CA GLY A 119 0.04 8.36 25.17
C GLY A 119 0.23 7.90 23.73
N THR A 120 0.87 8.76 22.95
CA THR A 120 1.08 8.54 21.51
C THR A 120 2.08 7.43 21.24
N LEU A 121 1.77 6.59 20.28
CA LEU A 121 2.64 5.51 19.82
C LEU A 121 3.47 5.92 18.59
N TRP A 122 2.84 6.67 17.68
CA TRP A 122 3.44 7.07 16.42
C TRP A 122 4.11 8.43 16.57
N ALA A 123 5.37 8.53 16.16
CA ALA A 123 6.14 9.77 16.26
C ALA A 123 5.59 10.87 15.33
N GLU A 124 5.08 10.46 14.14
CA GLU A 124 4.64 11.38 13.10
C GLU A 124 3.32 10.95 12.46
N ARG A 125 2.72 11.84 11.69
CA ARG A 125 1.62 11.50 10.77
C ARG A 125 2.14 10.51 9.71
N PHE A 126 1.22 9.82 9.04
CA PHE A 126 1.61 8.99 7.90
C PHE A 126 2.03 9.86 6.71
N THR A 127 2.98 9.39 5.96
CA THR A 127 3.36 9.97 4.66
C THR A 127 2.64 9.21 3.57
N SER A 128 2.08 9.92 2.60
CA SER A 128 1.43 9.33 1.44
C SER A 128 2.08 9.79 0.14
N LEU A 129 2.14 8.88 -0.82
CA LEU A 129 2.60 9.12 -2.17
C LEU A 129 1.43 8.84 -3.13
N LEU A 130 1.05 9.82 -3.94
CA LEU A 130 0.09 9.62 -5.01
C LEU A 130 0.79 8.90 -6.17
N VAL A 131 0.29 7.74 -6.53
CA VAL A 131 0.85 6.91 -7.60
C VAL A 131 -0.09 6.90 -8.79
N GLU A 132 0.46 7.07 -9.99
CA GLU A 132 -0.28 6.86 -11.23
C GLU A 132 -0.74 5.41 -11.32
N ASP A 133 -2.03 5.18 -11.59
CA ASP A 133 -2.58 3.84 -11.79
C ASP A 133 -2.22 3.31 -13.19
N SER A 134 -0.92 3.19 -13.43
CA SER A 134 -0.33 2.57 -14.61
C SER A 134 0.40 1.29 -14.22
N PRO A 135 0.41 0.24 -15.06
CA PRO A 135 1.10 -1.02 -14.75
C PRO A 135 2.55 -0.78 -14.29
N THR A 136 3.32 0.03 -14.99
CA THR A 136 4.72 0.31 -14.66
C THR A 136 4.89 0.95 -13.29
N SER A 137 4.07 1.95 -12.94
CA SER A 137 4.17 2.65 -11.66
C SER A 137 3.75 1.76 -10.50
N VAL A 138 2.63 1.05 -10.64
CA VAL A 138 2.09 0.17 -9.60
C VAL A 138 3.01 -1.04 -9.36
N GLN A 139 3.46 -1.71 -10.42
CA GLN A 139 4.39 -2.84 -10.35
C GLN A 139 5.72 -2.46 -9.68
N THR A 140 6.30 -1.31 -10.07
CA THR A 140 7.54 -0.82 -9.47
C THR A 140 7.39 -0.60 -7.96
N LEU A 141 6.30 0.02 -7.55
CA LEU A 141 6.09 0.32 -6.14
C LEU A 141 5.71 -0.93 -5.32
N ALA A 142 4.93 -1.83 -5.90
CA ALA A 142 4.62 -3.12 -5.27
C ALA A 142 5.90 -3.92 -5.00
N ALA A 143 6.75 -4.09 -6.01
CA ALA A 143 8.04 -4.77 -5.86
C ALA A 143 8.95 -4.07 -4.82
N TYR A 144 8.97 -2.73 -4.83
CA TYR A 144 9.70 -1.96 -3.81
C TYR A 144 9.22 -2.29 -2.40
N ILE A 145 7.91 -2.37 -2.17
CA ILE A 145 7.31 -2.64 -0.86
C ILE A 145 7.66 -4.06 -0.40
N ASP A 146 7.47 -5.05 -1.25
CA ASP A 146 7.72 -6.45 -0.89
C ASP A 146 9.22 -6.78 -0.74
N LEU A 147 10.11 -6.02 -1.37
CA LEU A 147 11.56 -6.14 -1.20
C LEU A 147 12.12 -5.41 0.04
N ASN A 148 11.32 -4.67 0.80
CA ASN A 148 11.81 -3.96 1.98
C ASN A 148 12.50 -4.87 3.02
N PRO A 149 11.99 -6.07 3.36
CA PRO A 149 12.66 -6.93 4.34
C PRO A 149 14.02 -7.44 3.85
N VAL A 150 14.16 -7.69 2.55
CA VAL A 150 15.45 -8.08 1.94
C VAL A 150 16.43 -6.91 2.02
N ARG A 151 15.99 -5.71 1.69
CA ARG A 151 16.80 -4.47 1.76
C ARG A 151 17.22 -4.10 3.18
N ALA A 152 16.41 -4.46 4.17
CA ALA A 152 16.71 -4.32 5.58
C ALA A 152 17.64 -5.44 6.12
N GLY A 153 17.99 -6.43 5.29
CA GLY A 153 18.81 -7.58 5.70
C GLY A 153 18.12 -8.53 6.66
N LEU A 154 16.78 -8.51 6.73
CA LEU A 154 16.00 -9.39 7.61
C LEU A 154 15.85 -10.79 7.04
N VAL A 155 15.74 -10.90 5.72
CA VAL A 155 15.66 -12.15 4.96
C VAL A 155 16.44 -12.01 3.66
N SER A 156 16.79 -13.11 3.02
CA SER A 156 17.42 -13.13 1.69
C SER A 156 16.38 -13.12 0.55
N ASP A 157 15.16 -13.55 0.83
CA ASP A 157 14.07 -13.63 -0.12
C ASP A 157 12.77 -13.11 0.54
N PRO A 158 11.97 -12.24 -0.13
CA PRO A 158 10.75 -11.70 0.45
C PRO A 158 9.68 -12.78 0.74
N LYS A 159 9.72 -13.94 0.06
CA LYS A 159 8.85 -15.08 0.37
C LYS A 159 9.00 -15.59 1.81
N ASP A 160 10.18 -15.39 2.41
CA ASP A 160 10.52 -15.86 3.75
C ASP A 160 10.12 -14.85 4.85
N TYR A 161 9.59 -13.68 4.45
CA TYR A 161 9.13 -12.66 5.39
C TYR A 161 7.60 -12.66 5.50
N ARG A 162 7.07 -13.42 6.47
CA ARG A 162 5.62 -13.67 6.64
C ARG A 162 4.74 -12.43 6.82
N HIS A 163 5.32 -11.25 7.11
CA HIS A 163 4.60 -10.00 7.32
C HIS A 163 4.60 -9.08 6.09
N CYS A 164 4.77 -9.63 4.89
CA CYS A 164 4.60 -8.89 3.63
C CYS A 164 3.53 -9.53 2.73
N GLY A 165 3.00 -8.74 1.80
CA GLY A 165 1.94 -9.16 0.90
C GLY A 165 2.35 -10.33 0.02
N TYR A 166 3.54 -10.29 -0.56
CA TYR A 166 4.03 -11.38 -1.41
C TYR A 166 4.06 -12.74 -0.69
N ALA A 167 4.63 -12.79 0.51
CA ALA A 167 4.64 -14.03 1.30
C ALA A 167 3.22 -14.50 1.64
N ALA A 168 2.31 -13.57 2.01
CA ALA A 168 0.91 -13.89 2.29
C ALA A 168 0.19 -14.46 1.06
N ALA A 169 0.42 -13.90 -0.13
CA ALA A 169 -0.15 -14.41 -1.38
C ALA A 169 0.30 -15.83 -1.70
N LEU A 170 1.59 -16.16 -1.48
CA LEU A 170 2.14 -17.49 -1.72
C LEU A 170 1.57 -18.56 -0.79
N VAL A 171 1.19 -18.20 0.44
CA VAL A 171 0.54 -19.14 1.37
C VAL A 171 -0.99 -19.14 1.27
N GLY A 172 -1.56 -18.47 0.24
CA GLY A 172 -2.96 -18.57 -0.13
C GLY A 172 -3.87 -17.43 0.33
N ASP A 173 -3.36 -16.28 0.74
CA ASP A 173 -4.20 -15.10 0.99
C ASP A 173 -4.77 -14.57 -0.33
N THR A 174 -6.01 -14.96 -0.62
CA THR A 174 -6.72 -14.64 -1.87
C THR A 174 -6.92 -13.14 -2.08
N ARG A 175 -6.97 -12.35 -1.01
CA ARG A 175 -7.13 -10.88 -1.08
C ARG A 175 -5.89 -10.24 -1.70
N ILE A 176 -4.71 -10.66 -1.27
CA ILE A 176 -3.45 -10.18 -1.87
C ILE A 176 -3.24 -10.78 -3.25
N GLN A 177 -3.61 -12.05 -3.47
CA GLN A 177 -3.57 -12.62 -4.81
C GLN A 177 -4.36 -11.75 -5.79
N GLN A 178 -5.60 -11.36 -5.44
CA GLN A 178 -6.42 -10.46 -6.24
C GLN A 178 -5.77 -9.08 -6.41
N GLY A 179 -5.19 -8.52 -5.34
CA GLY A 179 -4.45 -7.26 -5.39
C GLY A 179 -3.30 -7.28 -6.39
N LEU A 180 -2.45 -8.33 -6.34
CA LEU A 180 -1.33 -8.50 -7.26
C LEU A 180 -1.81 -8.77 -8.71
N MET A 181 -2.84 -9.60 -8.87
CA MET A 181 -3.42 -9.89 -10.19
C MET A 181 -4.00 -8.64 -10.85
N SER A 182 -4.53 -7.69 -10.09
CA SER A 182 -5.20 -6.50 -10.61
C SER A 182 -4.31 -5.55 -11.41
N PHE A 183 -2.98 -5.68 -11.34
CA PHE A 183 -2.02 -4.87 -12.09
C PHE A 183 -1.01 -5.68 -12.90
N LEU A 184 -1.06 -7.01 -12.82
CA LEU A 184 -0.24 -7.91 -13.62
C LEU A 184 -0.99 -8.46 -14.84
N GLU A 185 -2.32 -8.38 -14.81
CA GLU A 185 -3.24 -8.82 -15.88
C GLU A 185 -3.04 -10.29 -16.31
N PRO A 186 -2.84 -11.24 -15.38
CA PRO A 186 -2.69 -12.65 -15.71
C PRO A 186 -4.05 -13.34 -15.87
N GLU A 187 -4.05 -14.51 -16.48
CA GLU A 187 -5.26 -15.35 -16.56
C GLU A 187 -5.61 -16.02 -15.22
N ASP A 188 -4.58 -16.36 -14.43
CA ASP A 188 -4.73 -17.04 -13.14
C ASP A 188 -3.61 -16.67 -12.15
N TRP A 189 -3.75 -17.15 -10.91
CA TRP A 189 -2.76 -16.89 -9.86
C TRP A 189 -1.38 -17.52 -10.13
N PRO A 190 -1.23 -18.77 -10.63
CA PRO A 190 0.09 -19.30 -10.97
C PRO A 190 0.87 -18.44 -11.94
N GLN A 191 0.23 -17.89 -12.97
CA GLN A 191 0.87 -16.97 -13.92
C GLN A 191 1.23 -15.65 -13.25
N ALA A 192 0.32 -15.09 -12.42
CA ALA A 192 0.59 -13.88 -11.63
C ALA A 192 1.79 -14.07 -10.72
N ALA A 193 1.85 -15.18 -9.99
CA ALA A 193 2.94 -15.47 -9.07
C ALA A 193 4.29 -15.56 -9.79
N ALA A 194 4.33 -16.21 -10.95
CA ALA A 194 5.53 -16.30 -11.78
C ALA A 194 5.95 -14.91 -12.32
N ALA A 195 5.00 -14.16 -12.87
CA ALA A 195 5.26 -12.81 -13.38
C ALA A 195 5.76 -11.87 -12.26
N TYR A 196 5.11 -11.91 -11.10
CA TYR A 196 5.53 -11.08 -9.95
C TYR A 196 6.90 -11.50 -9.41
N ARG A 197 7.18 -12.79 -9.37
CA ARG A 197 8.51 -13.29 -9.01
C ARG A 197 9.59 -12.77 -9.96
N CYS A 198 9.34 -12.78 -11.28
CA CYS A 198 10.25 -12.19 -12.26
C CYS A 198 10.44 -10.69 -12.01
N LEU A 199 9.36 -9.96 -11.73
CA LEU A 199 9.42 -8.53 -11.42
C LEU A 199 10.29 -8.24 -10.18
N LEU A 200 10.12 -9.00 -9.09
CA LEU A 200 10.95 -8.89 -7.89
C LEU A 200 12.42 -9.15 -8.20
N PHE A 201 12.72 -10.17 -9.02
CA PHE A 201 14.08 -10.52 -9.42
C PHE A 201 14.74 -9.42 -10.25
N VAL A 202 14.05 -8.89 -11.26
CA VAL A 202 14.54 -7.78 -12.09
C VAL A 202 14.73 -6.53 -11.25
N THR A 203 13.79 -6.19 -10.38
CA THR A 203 13.86 -5.02 -9.50
C THR A 203 15.03 -5.13 -8.53
N ALA A 204 15.29 -6.31 -7.98
CA ALA A 204 16.43 -6.59 -7.13
C ALA A 204 17.76 -6.51 -7.91
N GLY A 205 17.81 -7.05 -9.13
CA GLY A 205 19.01 -7.11 -9.99
C GLY A 205 19.40 -5.75 -10.59
N SER A 206 18.44 -4.93 -10.99
CA SER A 206 18.67 -3.60 -11.58
C SER A 206 19.44 -2.63 -10.68
N ALA A 207 19.51 -2.91 -9.40
CA ALA A 207 20.28 -2.13 -8.43
C ALA A 207 21.81 -2.23 -8.63
N ASN A 208 22.30 -3.20 -9.40
CA ASN A 208 23.74 -3.43 -9.64
C ASN A 208 24.25 -2.98 -11.01
N ALA A 209 23.39 -2.53 -11.89
CA ALA A 209 23.81 -2.19 -13.25
C ALA A 209 24.53 -0.84 -13.30
N SER A 210 25.82 -0.83 -13.00
CA SER A 210 26.79 0.02 -13.70
C SER A 210 27.01 -0.44 -15.15
N ASP A 211 26.55 -1.63 -15.51
CA ASP A 211 26.55 -2.16 -16.87
C ASP A 211 25.13 -2.47 -17.34
N LYS A 212 24.84 -2.06 -18.54
CA LYS A 212 23.58 -2.08 -19.29
C LYS A 212 23.03 -3.50 -19.60
N GLN A 213 23.01 -4.42 -18.65
CA GLN A 213 22.34 -5.71 -18.86
C GLN A 213 20.94 -5.67 -18.27
N VAL A 214 19.98 -5.34 -19.14
CA VAL A 214 18.60 -5.79 -18.97
C VAL A 214 18.67 -7.32 -18.98
N LEU A 215 18.33 -7.97 -17.87
CA LEU A 215 18.29 -9.43 -17.83
C LEU A 215 17.30 -9.90 -18.87
N ASP A 216 17.80 -10.71 -19.83
CA ASP A 216 16.97 -11.35 -20.85
C ASP A 216 15.88 -12.20 -20.18
N PRO A 217 14.62 -12.16 -20.66
CA PRO A 217 13.53 -12.97 -20.10
C PRO A 217 13.83 -14.46 -20.00
N ASP A 218 14.65 -15.00 -20.87
CA ASP A 218 15.04 -16.41 -20.84
C ASP A 218 16.06 -16.71 -19.75
N THR A 219 16.96 -15.77 -19.46
CA THR A 219 17.87 -15.84 -18.30
C THR A 219 17.08 -15.80 -16.99
N ILE A 220 16.05 -14.95 -16.90
CA ILE A 220 15.17 -14.88 -15.73
C ILE A 220 14.41 -16.20 -15.55
N ARG A 221 13.84 -16.77 -16.62
CA ARG A 221 13.16 -18.07 -16.57
C ARG A 221 14.11 -19.21 -16.16
N ALA A 222 15.34 -19.22 -16.67
CA ALA A 222 16.34 -20.21 -16.30
C ALA A 222 16.74 -20.13 -14.82
N GLU A 223 16.88 -18.93 -14.26
CA GLU A 223 17.15 -18.73 -12.83
C GLU A 223 15.95 -19.11 -11.96
N LEU A 224 14.73 -18.81 -12.39
CA LEU A 224 13.51 -19.24 -11.69
C LEU A 224 13.38 -20.78 -11.68
N ALA A 225 13.72 -21.45 -12.79
CA ALA A 225 13.72 -22.90 -12.90
C ALA A 225 14.76 -23.57 -11.99
N ARG A 226 15.84 -22.84 -11.62
CA ARG A 226 16.87 -23.29 -10.67
C ARG A 226 16.55 -23.01 -9.20
N GLY A 227 15.32 -22.51 -8.90
CA GLY A 227 14.90 -22.17 -7.54
C GLY A 227 14.88 -20.66 -7.22
N GLY A 228 15.40 -19.79 -8.12
CA GLY A 228 15.23 -18.33 -8.11
C GLY A 228 15.57 -17.65 -6.79
N GLU A 229 16.68 -17.98 -6.14
CA GLU A 229 17.12 -17.26 -4.94
C GLU A 229 17.62 -15.86 -5.30
N LEU A 230 17.09 -14.83 -4.63
CA LEU A 230 17.58 -13.48 -4.77
C LEU A 230 18.94 -13.35 -4.08
N GLY A 231 20.00 -13.14 -4.86
CA GLY A 231 21.33 -12.94 -4.30
C GLY A 231 21.38 -11.70 -3.41
N GLY A 232 21.67 -11.88 -2.11
CA GLY A 232 21.61 -10.81 -1.08
C GLY A 232 22.52 -9.59 -1.33
N GLY A 233 23.52 -9.68 -2.22
CA GLY A 233 24.40 -8.55 -2.57
C GLY A 233 23.78 -7.54 -3.55
N GLN A 234 22.73 -7.91 -4.24
CA GLN A 234 22.17 -7.13 -5.35
C GLN A 234 21.04 -6.17 -4.94
N VAL A 235 20.34 -6.43 -3.85
CA VAL A 235 19.14 -5.70 -3.42
C VAL A 235 19.44 -4.35 -2.73
N LEU A 236 20.68 -4.11 -2.32
CA LEU A 236 21.05 -3.05 -1.37
C LEU A 236 21.10 -1.62 -1.90
N ARG A 237 20.87 -1.33 -3.19
CA ARG A 237 21.15 0.00 -3.77
C ARG A 237 19.98 0.87 -4.18
N LEU A 238 18.75 0.39 -4.16
CA LEU A 238 17.59 1.25 -4.38
C LEU A 238 17.38 2.16 -3.16
N ARG A 239 17.91 3.39 -3.21
CA ARG A 239 17.79 4.34 -2.10
C ARG A 239 16.33 4.70 -1.81
N ILE A 240 15.89 4.39 -0.61
CA ILE A 240 14.56 4.53 -0.04
C ILE A 240 13.97 5.95 -0.18
N ARG A 241 14.80 6.99 -0.12
CA ARG A 241 14.36 8.40 -0.11
C ARG A 241 13.48 8.83 -1.28
N HIS A 242 13.58 8.15 -2.41
CA HIS A 242 12.79 8.53 -3.58
C HIS A 242 11.31 8.18 -3.47
N PHE A 243 10.98 7.12 -2.72
CA PHE A 243 9.59 6.70 -2.50
C PHE A 243 9.02 7.23 -1.18
N SER A 244 9.88 7.67 -0.23
CA SER A 244 9.44 8.22 1.05
C SER A 244 9.32 9.75 1.06
N ASP A 245 10.13 10.46 0.26
CA ASP A 245 10.14 11.93 0.21
C ASP A 245 9.35 12.49 -0.99
N GLY A 246 8.79 11.62 -1.83
CA GLY A 246 7.98 11.98 -2.98
C GLY A 246 6.53 12.26 -2.57
N VAL A 247 5.86 13.10 -3.37
CA VAL A 247 4.44 13.41 -3.22
C VAL A 247 3.61 12.75 -4.32
N VAL A 248 4.18 12.67 -5.54
CA VAL A 248 3.56 12.05 -6.71
C VAL A 248 4.60 11.22 -7.44
N LEU A 249 4.21 10.06 -7.94
CA LEU A 249 5.02 9.14 -8.74
C LEU A 249 4.21 8.65 -9.95
N GLY A 250 4.81 8.67 -11.11
CA GLY A 250 4.17 8.21 -12.34
C GLY A 250 4.94 8.62 -13.58
N SER A 251 4.28 8.60 -14.75
CA SER A 251 4.80 9.16 -15.98
C SER A 251 5.12 10.65 -15.82
N ARG A 252 5.94 11.18 -16.71
CA ARG A 252 6.26 12.61 -16.70
C ARG A 252 5.00 13.45 -16.85
N GLU A 253 4.14 13.04 -17.76
CA GLU A 253 2.87 13.69 -18.06
C GLU A 253 1.95 13.74 -16.85
N PHE A 254 1.79 12.62 -16.18
CA PHE A 254 0.98 12.53 -14.94
C PHE A 254 1.53 13.44 -13.84
N VAL A 255 2.85 13.37 -13.60
CA VAL A 255 3.51 14.18 -12.56
C VAL A 255 3.38 15.66 -12.86
N ASP A 256 3.56 16.09 -14.14
CA ASP A 256 3.41 17.50 -14.53
C ASP A 256 1.94 17.95 -14.43
N GLN A 257 0.96 17.12 -14.74
CA GLN A 257 -0.46 17.41 -14.51
C GLN A 257 -0.76 17.63 -13.03
N GLN A 258 -0.26 16.75 -12.14
CA GLN A 258 -0.47 16.91 -10.70
C GLN A 258 0.27 18.16 -10.18
N PHE A 259 1.46 18.47 -10.69
CA PHE A 259 2.15 19.71 -10.36
C PHE A 259 1.33 20.94 -10.73
N MET A 260 0.72 20.98 -11.90
CA MET A 260 -0.15 22.09 -12.31
C MET A 260 -1.42 22.16 -11.47
N ARG A 261 -2.03 21.02 -11.13
CA ARG A 261 -3.22 20.94 -10.29
C ARG A 261 -2.99 21.52 -8.88
N PHE A 262 -1.79 21.33 -8.33
CA PHE A 262 -1.43 21.78 -6.98
C PHE A 262 -0.35 22.85 -7.00
N ARG A 263 -0.33 23.68 -8.05
CA ARG A 263 0.73 24.67 -8.29
C ARG A 263 0.95 25.64 -7.14
N ASP A 264 -0.10 26.01 -6.44
CA ASP A 264 -0.12 26.87 -5.25
C ASP A 264 0.65 26.29 -4.05
N ARG A 265 0.78 24.97 -4.00
CA ARG A 265 1.50 24.23 -2.96
C ARG A 265 3.03 24.22 -3.17
N PHE A 266 3.52 24.79 -4.25
CA PHE A 266 4.94 24.82 -4.60
C PHE A 266 5.48 26.24 -4.69
N SER A 267 6.82 26.37 -4.57
CA SER A 267 7.48 27.67 -4.72
C SER A 267 7.14 28.33 -6.06
N PRO A 268 6.82 29.64 -6.11
CA PRO A 268 6.61 30.36 -7.37
C PRO A 268 7.79 30.26 -8.34
N LYS A 269 9.01 30.10 -7.81
CA LYS A 269 10.25 29.96 -8.60
C LYS A 269 10.38 28.60 -9.29
N ARG A 270 9.60 27.59 -8.88
CA ARG A 270 9.64 26.26 -9.47
C ARG A 270 8.90 26.26 -10.80
N LYS A 271 9.59 25.91 -11.89
CA LYS A 271 9.02 25.89 -13.24
C LYS A 271 8.56 24.50 -13.65
N ASP A 272 9.27 23.44 -13.20
CA ASP A 272 9.05 22.06 -13.63
C ASP A 272 8.53 21.21 -12.49
N GLY A 273 7.55 20.34 -12.78
CA GLY A 273 6.98 19.35 -11.84
C GLY A 273 7.83 18.09 -11.77
N ALA A 274 7.90 17.38 -12.88
CA ALA A 274 8.51 16.07 -12.99
C ALA A 274 10.04 16.13 -12.87
N ARG A 275 10.58 15.23 -12.05
CA ARG A 275 12.02 15.01 -11.92
C ARG A 275 12.32 13.52 -12.04
N PRO A 276 13.42 13.13 -12.72
CA PRO A 276 13.84 11.75 -12.77
C PRO A 276 14.24 11.25 -11.37
N ILE A 277 14.04 9.98 -11.12
CA ILE A 277 14.52 9.33 -9.91
C ILE A 277 16.05 9.20 -9.99
N ARG A 278 16.77 9.86 -9.09
CA ARG A 278 18.24 9.83 -9.10
C ARG A 278 18.76 8.49 -8.58
N GLY A 279 19.72 7.90 -9.29
CA GLY A 279 20.46 6.71 -8.86
C GLY A 279 19.77 5.38 -9.17
N VAL A 280 18.64 5.40 -9.87
CA VAL A 280 17.98 4.20 -10.38
C VAL A 280 17.46 4.52 -11.77
N PRO A 281 17.89 3.81 -12.82
CA PRO A 281 17.31 3.94 -14.15
C PRO A 281 15.95 3.24 -14.15
N LEU A 282 14.89 3.95 -13.80
CA LEU A 282 13.51 3.54 -14.01
C LEU A 282 12.98 4.32 -15.21
N PRO A 283 13.12 3.78 -16.44
CA PRO A 283 12.65 4.48 -17.63
C PRO A 283 11.14 4.71 -17.54
N GLY A 284 10.72 5.93 -17.86
CA GLY A 284 9.30 6.29 -17.86
C GLY A 284 8.73 6.71 -16.50
N ILE A 285 9.47 6.63 -15.39
CA ILE A 285 8.98 7.04 -14.07
C ILE A 285 9.64 8.35 -13.63
N SER A 286 8.79 9.28 -13.24
CA SER A 286 9.14 10.60 -12.68
C SER A 286 8.55 10.74 -11.28
N VAL A 287 9.09 11.70 -10.52
CA VAL A 287 8.64 11.99 -9.15
C VAL A 287 8.47 13.49 -8.93
N LEU A 288 7.44 13.87 -8.19
CA LEU A 288 7.25 15.21 -7.66
C LEU A 288 7.67 15.24 -6.19
N ARG A 289 8.43 16.28 -5.80
CA ARG A 289 8.96 16.47 -4.43
C ARG A 289 8.89 17.94 -4.03
N ASP A 290 9.31 18.21 -2.81
CA ASP A 290 9.55 19.56 -2.28
C ASP A 290 8.26 20.39 -2.18
N LEU A 291 7.20 19.83 -1.53
CA LEU A 291 6.08 20.61 -1.02
C LEU A 291 6.61 21.66 -0.03
N ARG A 292 5.99 22.84 0.01
CA ARG A 292 6.25 23.79 1.08
C ARG A 292 5.80 23.21 2.41
N ALA A 293 6.59 23.41 3.46
CA ALA A 293 6.25 22.98 4.81
C ALA A 293 4.90 23.56 5.30
N ASP A 294 4.56 24.77 4.86
CA ASP A 294 3.34 25.50 5.22
C ASP A 294 2.07 24.96 4.49
N ALA A 295 2.25 24.07 3.53
CA ALA A 295 1.13 23.47 2.76
C ALA A 295 0.51 22.25 3.44
N ILE A 296 1.04 21.87 4.60
CA ILE A 296 0.58 20.72 5.39
C ILE A 296 -0.04 21.28 6.67
N GLY A 297 -1.29 21.76 6.57
CA GLY A 297 -2.10 22.13 7.71
C GLY A 297 -2.73 20.91 8.38
#